data_5b68ad896fa61d5e5ee1628e2af3d146
#
_entry.id   5b68ad896fa61d5e5ee1628e2af3d146
#
_cell.length_a   1.000
_cell.length_b   1.000
_cell.length_c   1.000
_cell.angle_alpha   90.00
_cell.angle_beta   90.00
_cell.angle_gamma   90.00
#
_symmetry.space_group_name_H-M   'P 1'
#
loop_
_entity.id
_entity.type
_entity.pdbx_description
1 polymer ?
#
loop_
_entity_poly.entity_id
_entity_poly.type
_entity_poly.pdbx_seq_one_letter_code
_entity_poly.pdbx_strand_id
1 'polypeptide(L)'
;MKHAVTYDLLKKDTKTKARRGVVHTPHGDIQTPVFMPVGTQAAVKAMRPEEVKEMGADIILSNTYHLYLRPGHDIVREAGGLHKFMNWDRAILTDIGGFQVFSLGALRKISEEGVKFRSHIDGSAHMITPEKSIEIQNALGSDIMMAFDECAPYPADRSYVKNSLERTTRWLKRCKDYHKDVERQSLFGIMQGGMYKDLRKQSADEIVDLDLPGYAIGGLSVGEPKELMLDILDDCVDYLPQDKARYLMGVGSPDYLFEGVERGIDMFDCVLPTRIARHGLAMTSHGRVNIKNARYERDFEPLDSECDCYTCRNYSKAYLRHMFKSGEMLSAMLLSNHNLHFLLNMMGNIRKSIEEDRFTQYKKEFYDKYGEF
;
A
#
# COMPACT_ATOMS: atom_id res chain seq x y z
N MET A 1 0.15 -27.48 -3.45
CA MET A 1 -0.37 -27.12 -2.11
C MET A 1 -1.43 -26.04 -2.28
N LYS A 2 -2.49 -26.05 -1.49
CA LYS A 2 -3.53 -25.01 -1.55
C LYS A 2 -3.01 -23.79 -0.77
N HIS A 3 -2.84 -22.66 -1.45
CA HIS A 3 -2.44 -21.40 -0.80
C HIS A 3 -3.61 -20.81 -0.01
N ALA A 4 -3.30 -20.10 1.09
CA ALA A 4 -4.28 -19.38 1.89
C ALA A 4 -4.95 -18.25 1.09
N VAL A 5 -4.21 -17.65 0.17
CA VAL A 5 -4.69 -16.55 -0.68
C VAL A 5 -4.73 -17.00 -2.13
N THR A 6 -5.85 -16.72 -2.80
CA THR A 6 -6.05 -16.97 -4.24
C THR A 6 -6.65 -15.72 -4.90
N TYR A 7 -6.61 -15.66 -6.23
CA TYR A 7 -7.13 -14.53 -7.00
C TYR A 7 -8.04 -15.02 -8.13
N ASP A 8 -9.22 -14.44 -8.22
CA ASP A 8 -10.17 -14.66 -9.30
C ASP A 8 -10.31 -13.38 -10.14
N LEU A 9 -9.91 -13.46 -11.42
CA LEU A 9 -10.14 -12.43 -12.39
C LEU A 9 -11.58 -12.52 -12.91
N LEU A 10 -12.42 -11.54 -12.56
CA LEU A 10 -13.85 -11.53 -12.93
C LEU A 10 -14.11 -10.85 -14.28
N LYS A 11 -13.42 -9.72 -14.55
CA LYS A 11 -13.61 -8.95 -15.78
C LYS A 11 -12.35 -8.17 -16.15
N LYS A 12 -12.12 -7.98 -17.45
CA LYS A 12 -11.17 -7.02 -18.02
C LYS A 12 -11.95 -5.92 -18.71
N ASP A 13 -11.48 -4.68 -18.58
CA ASP A 13 -11.98 -3.56 -19.36
C ASP A 13 -11.70 -3.78 -20.85
N THR A 14 -12.62 -3.35 -21.70
CA THR A 14 -12.53 -3.60 -23.14
C THR A 14 -11.56 -2.66 -23.87
N LYS A 15 -11.15 -1.56 -23.25
CA LYS A 15 -10.34 -0.50 -23.86
C LYS A 15 -8.94 -0.35 -23.24
N THR A 16 -8.76 -0.85 -22.03
CA THR A 16 -7.52 -0.71 -21.25
C THR A 16 -7.10 -2.05 -20.68
N LYS A 17 -5.99 -2.08 -19.90
CA LYS A 17 -5.58 -3.28 -19.14
C LYS A 17 -6.26 -3.35 -17.76
N ALA A 18 -7.16 -2.41 -17.43
CA ALA A 18 -7.87 -2.39 -16.16
C ALA A 18 -8.66 -3.69 -15.96
N ARG A 19 -8.62 -4.21 -14.74
CA ARG A 19 -9.24 -5.49 -14.41
C ARG A 19 -9.98 -5.46 -13.08
N ARG A 20 -11.07 -6.17 -13.01
CA ARG A 20 -11.91 -6.41 -11.85
C ARG A 20 -11.69 -7.84 -11.36
N GLY A 21 -11.37 -8.00 -10.11
CA GLY A 21 -11.16 -9.34 -9.55
C GLY A 21 -11.50 -9.40 -8.05
N VAL A 22 -11.22 -10.56 -7.45
CA VAL A 22 -11.35 -10.81 -6.02
C VAL A 22 -10.11 -11.53 -5.54
N VAL A 23 -9.50 -11.04 -4.46
CA VAL A 23 -8.49 -11.78 -3.71
C VAL A 23 -9.19 -12.42 -2.52
N HIS A 24 -9.19 -13.76 -2.48
CA HIS A 24 -9.75 -14.53 -1.37
C HIS A 24 -8.69 -14.73 -0.29
N THR A 25 -9.04 -14.45 0.97
CA THR A 25 -8.15 -14.60 2.12
C THR A 25 -8.85 -15.33 3.27
N PRO A 26 -8.11 -15.83 4.27
CA PRO A 26 -8.73 -16.41 5.47
C PRO A 26 -9.64 -15.45 6.26
N HIS A 27 -9.43 -14.14 6.14
CA HIS A 27 -10.21 -13.10 6.83
C HIS A 27 -11.17 -12.35 5.89
N GLY A 28 -11.54 -12.94 4.76
CA GLY A 28 -12.56 -12.44 3.85
C GLY A 28 -12.04 -12.09 2.47
N ASP A 29 -12.97 -11.74 1.60
CA ASP A 29 -12.72 -11.40 0.21
C ASP A 29 -12.37 -9.93 0.05
N ILE A 30 -11.37 -9.66 -0.77
CA ILE A 30 -10.92 -8.30 -1.11
C ILE A 30 -11.33 -8.00 -2.54
N GLN A 31 -12.16 -6.99 -2.70
CA GLN A 31 -12.62 -6.53 -4.00
C GLN A 31 -11.55 -5.68 -4.69
N THR A 32 -11.05 -6.10 -5.86
CA THR A 32 -9.99 -5.38 -6.58
C THR A 32 -10.51 -4.67 -7.83
N PRO A 33 -9.90 -3.53 -8.25
CA PRO A 33 -8.77 -2.84 -7.62
C PRO A 33 -9.07 -2.28 -6.23
N VAL A 34 -8.06 -2.31 -5.35
CA VAL A 34 -8.22 -1.89 -3.95
C VAL A 34 -7.11 -0.95 -3.50
N PHE A 35 -7.46 0.02 -2.65
CA PHE A 35 -6.51 0.81 -1.87
C PHE A 35 -6.47 0.30 -0.43
N MET A 36 -5.28 0.03 0.09
CA MET A 36 -5.05 -0.46 1.45
C MET A 36 -4.64 0.70 2.38
N PRO A 37 -5.47 1.09 3.34
CA PRO A 37 -5.06 2.02 4.39
C PRO A 37 -3.86 1.49 5.17
N VAL A 38 -2.86 2.35 5.45
CA VAL A 38 -1.63 1.94 6.12
C VAL A 38 -1.74 2.11 7.63
N GLY A 39 -1.66 0.99 8.34
CA GLY A 39 -1.62 0.90 9.80
C GLY A 39 -0.22 0.59 10.32
N THR A 40 0.70 1.57 10.30
CA THR A 40 2.14 1.40 10.54
C THR A 40 2.49 0.66 11.83
N GLN A 41 1.81 0.95 12.94
CA GLN A 41 2.07 0.38 14.27
C GLN A 41 0.76 -0.21 14.84
N ALA A 42 0.17 -1.15 14.12
CA ALA A 42 -1.14 -1.71 14.44
C ALA A 42 -2.25 -0.64 14.59
N ALA A 43 -2.11 0.47 13.87
CA ALA A 43 -3.13 1.54 13.85
C ALA A 43 -3.03 2.37 12.57
N VAL A 44 -4.13 2.54 11.87
CA VAL A 44 -4.28 3.57 10.86
C VAL A 44 -4.29 4.93 11.58
N LYS A 45 -3.39 5.83 11.17
CA LYS A 45 -3.14 7.07 11.93
C LYS A 45 -4.41 7.91 12.09
N ALA A 46 -4.70 8.27 13.35
CA ALA A 46 -5.86 9.07 13.77
C ALA A 46 -7.23 8.44 13.44
N MET A 47 -7.31 7.10 13.33
CA MET A 47 -8.53 6.36 13.02
C MET A 47 -8.69 5.18 13.98
N ARG A 48 -9.93 4.90 14.39
CA ARG A 48 -10.28 3.64 15.04
C ARG A 48 -10.47 2.54 13.98
N PRO A 49 -10.17 1.28 14.28
CA PRO A 49 -10.40 0.17 13.34
C PRO A 49 -11.85 0.08 12.83
N GLU A 50 -12.83 0.33 13.71
CA GLU A 50 -14.25 0.32 13.36
C GLU A 50 -14.58 1.36 12.29
N GLU A 51 -14.03 2.57 12.38
CA GLU A 51 -14.22 3.64 11.39
C GLU A 51 -13.64 3.25 10.02
N VAL A 52 -12.46 2.63 10.01
CA VAL A 52 -11.83 2.15 8.77
C VAL A 52 -12.68 1.03 8.13
N LYS A 53 -13.25 0.16 8.96
CA LYS A 53 -14.15 -0.91 8.54
C LYS A 53 -15.48 -0.39 7.99
N GLU A 54 -16.07 0.59 8.66
CA GLU A 54 -17.33 1.25 8.24
C GLU A 54 -17.21 1.96 6.88
N MET A 55 -16.00 2.47 6.54
CA MET A 55 -15.71 3.04 5.23
C MET A 55 -15.58 2.01 4.11
N GLY A 56 -15.67 0.71 4.41
CA GLY A 56 -15.58 -0.37 3.43
C GLY A 56 -14.14 -0.79 3.08
N ALA A 57 -13.15 -0.56 3.95
CA ALA A 57 -11.83 -1.13 3.75
C ALA A 57 -11.87 -2.65 3.98
N ASP A 58 -11.54 -3.43 2.95
CA ASP A 58 -11.49 -4.90 3.02
C ASP A 58 -10.15 -5.41 3.58
N ILE A 59 -9.11 -4.61 3.44
CA ILE A 59 -7.73 -4.92 3.82
C ILE A 59 -7.01 -3.68 4.31
N ILE A 60 -6.09 -3.87 5.26
CA ILE A 60 -5.13 -2.85 5.69
C ILE A 60 -3.70 -3.37 5.54
N LEU A 61 -2.74 -2.45 5.46
CA LEU A 61 -1.32 -2.78 5.49
C LEU A 61 -0.72 -2.43 6.85
N SER A 62 0.10 -3.33 7.42
CA SER A 62 0.88 -3.08 8.63
C SER A 62 2.38 -3.26 8.37
N ASN A 63 3.20 -2.40 9.00
CA ASN A 63 4.64 -2.41 8.77
C ASN A 63 5.36 -3.28 9.79
N THR A 64 5.94 -4.35 9.34
CA THR A 64 6.65 -5.35 10.14
C THR A 64 7.84 -4.77 10.90
N TYR A 65 8.64 -3.91 10.27
CA TYR A 65 9.79 -3.26 10.91
C TYR A 65 9.40 -2.50 12.19
N HIS A 66 8.34 -1.69 12.13
CA HIS A 66 7.88 -0.93 13.29
C HIS A 66 7.33 -1.82 14.39
N LEU A 67 6.58 -2.85 14.04
CA LEU A 67 5.99 -3.81 15.00
C LEU A 67 7.05 -4.73 15.60
N TYR A 68 8.11 -5.07 14.87
CA TYR A 68 9.27 -5.78 15.39
C TYR A 68 9.97 -4.98 16.48
N LEU A 69 10.21 -3.69 16.27
CA LEU A 69 10.87 -2.84 17.25
C LEU A 69 9.97 -2.48 18.42
N ARG A 70 8.67 -2.30 18.20
CA ARG A 70 7.70 -1.94 19.23
C ARG A 70 6.27 -2.33 18.81
N PRO A 71 5.56 -3.15 19.58
CA PRO A 71 5.91 -3.66 20.90
C PRO A 71 6.86 -4.85 20.90
N GLY A 72 7.18 -5.43 19.73
CA GLY A 72 7.83 -6.71 19.51
C GLY A 72 6.83 -7.75 19.01
N HIS A 73 7.28 -8.56 18.06
CA HIS A 73 6.40 -9.57 17.42
C HIS A 73 5.99 -10.69 18.40
N ASP A 74 6.77 -10.95 19.44
CA ASP A 74 6.42 -11.93 20.46
C ASP A 74 5.20 -11.49 21.26
N ILE A 75 5.12 -10.23 21.67
CA ILE A 75 3.94 -9.66 22.36
C ILE A 75 2.70 -9.76 21.49
N VAL A 76 2.82 -9.44 20.19
CA VAL A 76 1.71 -9.54 19.24
C VAL A 76 1.26 -10.99 19.07
N ARG A 77 2.20 -11.95 19.01
CA ARG A 77 1.91 -13.39 18.95
C ARG A 77 1.15 -13.86 20.20
N GLU A 78 1.61 -13.47 21.39
CA GLU A 78 0.96 -13.80 22.67
C GLU A 78 -0.45 -13.23 22.77
N ALA A 79 -0.70 -12.05 22.17
CA ALA A 79 -2.03 -11.45 22.04
C ALA A 79 -2.94 -12.17 21.03
N GLY A 80 -2.43 -13.16 20.29
CA GLY A 80 -3.16 -13.93 19.29
C GLY A 80 -3.09 -13.37 17.88
N GLY A 81 -2.02 -12.62 17.55
CA GLY A 81 -1.77 -12.01 16.24
C GLY A 81 -2.33 -10.60 16.11
N LEU A 82 -2.02 -9.94 14.98
CA LEU A 82 -2.43 -8.54 14.73
C LEU A 82 -3.94 -8.35 14.75
N HIS A 83 -4.69 -9.29 14.19
CA HIS A 83 -6.15 -9.22 14.13
C HIS A 83 -6.77 -9.01 15.52
N LYS A 84 -6.35 -9.82 16.49
CA LYS A 84 -6.81 -9.68 17.90
C LYS A 84 -6.19 -8.48 18.57
N PHE A 85 -4.90 -8.24 18.35
CA PHE A 85 -4.15 -7.17 19.01
C PHE A 85 -4.71 -5.78 18.69
N MET A 86 -5.15 -5.55 17.46
CA MET A 86 -5.68 -4.25 17.02
C MET A 86 -7.20 -4.22 16.79
N ASN A 87 -7.92 -5.28 17.12
CA ASN A 87 -9.36 -5.40 16.91
C ASN A 87 -9.78 -5.22 15.44
N TRP A 88 -9.06 -5.90 14.54
CA TRP A 88 -9.34 -5.88 13.10
C TRP A 88 -9.65 -7.31 12.61
N ASP A 89 -10.81 -7.54 12.02
CA ASP A 89 -11.30 -8.87 11.62
C ASP A 89 -11.32 -9.12 10.11
N ARG A 90 -10.75 -8.20 9.31
CA ARG A 90 -10.60 -8.32 7.86
C ARG A 90 -9.13 -8.59 7.49
N ALA A 91 -8.86 -8.73 6.20
CA ALA A 91 -7.52 -9.05 5.73
C ALA A 91 -6.45 -8.04 6.18
N ILE A 92 -5.24 -8.57 6.41
CA ILE A 92 -4.03 -7.78 6.70
C ILE A 92 -2.92 -8.21 5.75
N LEU A 93 -2.27 -7.23 5.12
CA LEU A 93 -0.99 -7.41 4.46
C LEU A 93 0.12 -6.87 5.37
N THR A 94 1.20 -7.62 5.56
CA THR A 94 2.40 -7.13 6.24
C THR A 94 3.55 -6.95 5.25
N ASP A 95 4.21 -5.79 5.36
CA ASP A 95 5.39 -5.46 4.59
C ASP A 95 6.55 -5.15 5.54
N ILE A 96 7.69 -5.80 5.32
CA ILE A 96 8.94 -5.50 6.01
C ILE A 96 9.83 -4.59 5.18
N GLY A 97 9.38 -4.27 3.98
CA GLY A 97 9.92 -3.57 2.83
C GLY A 97 11.26 -2.89 2.98
N GLY A 98 12.05 -3.13 1.98
CA GLY A 98 13.33 -2.49 1.77
C GLY A 98 13.30 -1.00 2.03
N PHE A 99 12.25 -0.29 1.61
CA PHE A 99 12.13 1.15 1.80
C PHE A 99 12.06 1.58 3.27
N GLN A 100 11.44 0.82 4.18
CA GLN A 100 11.33 1.19 5.60
C GLN A 100 12.66 1.04 6.33
N VAL A 101 13.37 -0.06 6.10
CA VAL A 101 14.73 -0.29 6.59
C VAL A 101 15.71 0.56 5.79
N PHE A 102 15.41 0.84 4.53
CA PHE A 102 16.24 1.62 3.60
C PHE A 102 16.15 3.15 3.86
N SER A 103 15.07 3.68 4.37
CA SER A 103 14.95 5.08 4.79
C SER A 103 15.84 5.44 5.98
N LEU A 104 16.41 4.44 6.69
CA LEU A 104 17.34 4.66 7.81
C LEU A 104 18.74 5.13 7.38
N GLY A 105 19.03 5.24 6.08
CA GLY A 105 20.23 5.86 5.53
C GLY A 105 21.55 5.22 6.03
N ALA A 106 22.45 6.04 6.59
CA ALA A 106 23.79 5.64 7.03
C ALA A 106 23.84 4.63 8.20
N LEU A 107 22.69 4.33 8.84
CA LEU A 107 22.60 3.43 10.00
C LEU A 107 22.43 1.95 9.63
N ARG A 108 22.51 1.61 8.33
CA ARG A 108 22.31 0.24 7.84
C ARG A 108 23.49 -0.29 7.06
N LYS A 109 23.66 -1.62 7.08
CA LYS A 109 24.61 -2.36 6.24
C LYS A 109 23.88 -3.56 5.63
N ILE A 110 23.91 -3.65 4.31
CA ILE A 110 23.32 -4.74 3.53
C ILE A 110 24.43 -5.76 3.24
N SER A 111 24.10 -7.04 3.38
CA SER A 111 24.94 -8.17 3.03
C SER A 111 24.08 -9.26 2.39
N GLU A 112 24.68 -10.35 1.92
CA GLU A 112 23.93 -11.50 1.40
C GLU A 112 23.07 -12.17 2.50
N GLU A 113 23.51 -12.09 3.75
CA GLU A 113 22.77 -12.66 4.90
C GLU A 113 21.49 -11.91 5.19
N GLY A 114 21.47 -10.57 5.03
CA GLY A 114 20.36 -9.70 5.36
C GLY A 114 20.81 -8.27 5.60
N VAL A 115 20.05 -7.53 6.40
CA VAL A 115 20.28 -6.12 6.72
C VAL A 115 20.54 -5.92 8.19
N LYS A 116 21.73 -5.43 8.52
CA LYS A 116 22.11 -4.96 9.84
C LYS A 116 21.79 -3.48 9.99
N PHE A 117 21.11 -3.09 11.07
CA PHE A 117 20.76 -1.69 11.32
C PHE A 117 20.73 -1.37 12.83
N ARG A 118 20.65 -0.09 13.15
CA ARG A 118 20.40 0.40 14.49
C ARG A 118 18.98 0.89 14.65
N SER A 119 18.33 0.50 15.73
CA SER A 119 16.99 0.96 16.10
C SER A 119 16.99 2.48 16.29
N HIS A 120 16.00 3.15 15.67
CA HIS A 120 15.78 4.58 15.86
C HIS A 120 15.14 4.89 17.24
N ILE A 121 14.71 3.87 17.98
CA ILE A 121 14.05 4.03 19.28
C ILE A 121 15.08 4.13 20.41
N ASP A 122 16.06 3.22 20.41
CA ASP A 122 17.01 3.03 21.52
C ASP A 122 18.46 2.82 21.07
N GLY A 123 18.73 2.86 19.75
CA GLY A 123 20.07 2.65 19.19
C GLY A 123 20.58 1.22 19.19
N SER A 124 19.79 0.25 19.66
CA SER A 124 20.17 -1.17 19.67
C SER A 124 20.48 -1.70 18.26
N ALA A 125 21.41 -2.64 18.17
CA ALA A 125 21.80 -3.25 16.91
C ALA A 125 20.91 -4.47 16.60
N HIS A 126 20.38 -4.50 15.38
CA HIS A 126 19.51 -5.56 14.88
C HIS A 126 20.03 -6.13 13.58
N MET A 127 19.70 -7.38 13.31
CA MET A 127 19.91 -8.07 12.04
C MET A 127 18.60 -8.69 11.60
N ILE A 128 18.10 -8.29 10.43
CA ILE A 128 16.96 -8.93 9.78
C ILE A 128 17.47 -9.71 8.59
N THR A 129 17.24 -11.02 8.60
CA THR A 129 17.46 -11.93 7.48
C THR A 129 16.12 -12.27 6.83
N PRO A 130 16.08 -12.86 5.64
CA PRO A 130 14.85 -13.37 5.04
C PRO A 130 14.06 -14.29 5.97
N GLU A 131 14.73 -15.21 6.67
CA GLU A 131 14.11 -16.12 7.63
C GLU A 131 13.51 -15.36 8.81
N LYS A 132 14.26 -14.38 9.37
CA LYS A 132 13.76 -13.55 10.48
C LYS A 132 12.58 -12.69 10.06
N SER A 133 12.56 -12.21 8.82
CA SER A 133 11.41 -11.50 8.23
C SER A 133 10.16 -12.38 8.25
N ILE A 134 10.26 -13.61 7.78
CA ILE A 134 9.13 -14.56 7.77
C ILE A 134 8.72 -14.95 9.20
N GLU A 135 9.68 -15.21 10.10
CA GLU A 135 9.39 -15.49 11.52
C GLU A 135 8.54 -14.38 12.15
N ILE A 136 8.92 -13.11 11.92
CA ILE A 136 8.18 -11.96 12.45
C ILE A 136 6.79 -11.90 11.85
N GLN A 137 6.64 -12.02 10.53
CA GLN A 137 5.35 -11.95 9.84
C GLN A 137 4.44 -13.13 10.21
N ASN A 138 5.00 -14.32 10.44
CA ASN A 138 4.24 -15.46 10.96
C ASN A 138 3.72 -15.18 12.38
N ALA A 139 4.51 -14.55 13.24
CA ALA A 139 4.08 -14.14 14.58
C ALA A 139 3.00 -13.06 14.55
N LEU A 140 3.06 -12.13 13.58
CA LEU A 140 2.03 -11.11 13.36
C LEU A 140 0.72 -11.70 12.84
N GLY A 141 0.76 -12.79 12.07
CA GLY A 141 -0.43 -13.52 11.61
C GLY A 141 -1.23 -12.81 10.51
N SER A 142 -0.58 -12.07 9.61
CA SER A 142 -1.21 -11.44 8.44
C SER A 142 -1.64 -12.49 7.41
N ASP A 143 -2.60 -12.14 6.54
CA ASP A 143 -3.04 -13.00 5.43
C ASP A 143 -2.01 -13.02 4.30
N ILE A 144 -1.47 -11.84 3.96
CA ILE A 144 -0.46 -11.64 2.93
C ILE A 144 0.82 -11.15 3.57
N MET A 145 1.91 -11.83 3.28
CA MET A 145 3.26 -11.47 3.70
C MET A 145 4.07 -11.05 2.48
N MET A 146 4.76 -9.92 2.55
CA MET A 146 5.69 -9.53 1.51
C MET A 146 7.06 -10.18 1.72
N ALA A 147 7.71 -10.58 0.63
CA ALA A 147 9.08 -11.06 0.67
C ALA A 147 10.03 -9.97 1.20
N PHE A 148 11.11 -10.40 1.83
CA PHE A 148 12.18 -9.49 2.20
C PHE A 148 12.97 -9.10 0.95
N ASP A 149 13.05 -7.81 0.64
CA ASP A 149 13.63 -7.29 -0.58
C ASP A 149 14.64 -6.17 -0.35
N GLU A 150 15.42 -5.86 -1.38
CA GLU A 150 16.25 -4.66 -1.43
C GLU A 150 15.73 -3.70 -2.50
N CYS A 151 15.15 -2.59 -2.05
CA CYS A 151 14.72 -1.49 -2.91
C CYS A 151 15.92 -0.62 -3.27
N ALA A 152 16.35 -0.62 -4.53
CA ALA A 152 17.41 0.27 -5.01
C ALA A 152 16.94 1.73 -4.97
N PRO A 153 17.80 2.71 -4.59
CA PRO A 153 17.46 4.12 -4.63
C PRO A 153 17.30 4.63 -6.08
N TYR A 154 16.70 5.80 -6.24
CA TYR A 154 16.70 6.50 -7.52
C TYR A 154 17.44 7.85 -7.36
N PRO A 155 18.35 8.19 -8.29
CA PRO A 155 18.93 7.34 -9.32
C PRO A 155 19.92 6.30 -8.76
N ALA A 156 20.09 5.20 -9.46
CA ALA A 156 21.10 4.18 -9.13
C ALA A 156 21.76 3.62 -10.40
N ASP A 157 23.04 3.25 -10.28
CA ASP A 157 23.77 2.62 -11.38
C ASP A 157 23.20 1.24 -11.71
N ARG A 158 23.21 0.90 -13.00
CA ARG A 158 22.69 -0.37 -13.50
C ARG A 158 23.32 -1.60 -12.82
N SER A 159 24.61 -1.56 -12.54
CA SER A 159 25.31 -2.64 -11.85
C SER A 159 24.83 -2.83 -10.42
N TYR A 160 24.57 -1.74 -9.70
CA TYR A 160 23.98 -1.79 -8.36
C TYR A 160 22.57 -2.38 -8.40
N VAL A 161 21.70 -1.88 -9.30
CA VAL A 161 20.33 -2.37 -9.46
C VAL A 161 20.30 -3.86 -9.81
N LYS A 162 21.19 -4.33 -10.68
CA LYS A 162 21.31 -5.75 -11.01
C LYS A 162 21.68 -6.59 -9.79
N ASN A 163 22.70 -6.20 -9.04
CA ASN A 163 23.12 -6.92 -7.83
C ASN A 163 22.00 -6.94 -6.76
N SER A 164 21.26 -5.84 -6.63
CA SER A 164 20.13 -5.69 -5.71
C SER A 164 18.97 -6.63 -6.07
N LEU A 165 18.56 -6.67 -7.35
CA LEU A 165 17.50 -7.57 -7.78
C LEU A 165 17.89 -9.05 -7.61
N GLU A 166 19.10 -9.43 -7.98
CA GLU A 166 19.59 -10.82 -7.84
C GLU A 166 19.64 -11.24 -6.37
N ARG A 167 20.00 -10.32 -5.45
CA ARG A 167 19.93 -10.55 -4.00
C ARG A 167 18.48 -10.71 -3.55
N THR A 168 17.57 -9.85 -4.01
CA THR A 168 16.14 -9.93 -3.71
C THR A 168 15.57 -11.29 -4.14
N THR A 169 15.93 -11.80 -5.32
CA THR A 169 15.50 -13.14 -5.76
C THR A 169 16.05 -14.25 -4.86
N ARG A 170 17.33 -14.18 -4.45
CA ARG A 170 17.90 -15.17 -3.50
C ARG A 170 17.21 -15.09 -2.14
N TRP A 171 16.92 -13.89 -1.64
CA TRP A 171 16.19 -13.68 -0.40
C TRP A 171 14.75 -14.20 -0.48
N LEU A 172 14.06 -13.98 -1.62
CA LEU A 172 12.73 -14.53 -1.84
C LEU A 172 12.71 -16.06 -1.76
N LYS A 173 13.70 -16.74 -2.36
CA LYS A 173 13.84 -18.21 -2.24
C LYS A 173 14.00 -18.65 -0.79
N ARG A 174 14.84 -17.95 -0.01
CA ARG A 174 15.01 -18.21 1.42
C ARG A 174 13.72 -17.96 2.21
N CYS A 175 12.99 -16.88 1.92
CA CYS A 175 11.67 -16.61 2.50
C CYS A 175 10.70 -17.77 2.23
N LYS A 176 10.60 -18.20 0.96
CA LYS A 176 9.73 -19.32 0.55
C LYS A 176 10.11 -20.62 1.21
N ASP A 177 11.40 -20.94 1.28
CA ASP A 177 11.90 -22.18 1.90
C ASP A 177 11.66 -22.20 3.42
N TYR A 178 11.72 -21.04 4.07
CA TYR A 178 11.48 -20.92 5.51
C TYR A 178 9.99 -20.92 5.86
N HIS A 179 9.13 -20.33 5.02
CA HIS A 179 7.68 -20.27 5.23
C HIS A 179 7.02 -21.64 5.08
N LYS A 180 6.41 -22.15 6.17
CA LYS A 180 5.75 -23.47 6.19
C LYS A 180 4.23 -23.39 6.33
N ASP A 181 3.67 -22.30 6.83
CA ASP A 181 2.25 -22.15 7.14
C ASP A 181 1.46 -21.58 5.95
N VAL A 182 1.64 -22.22 4.78
CA VAL A 182 1.07 -21.77 3.50
C VAL A 182 -0.46 -21.84 3.44
N GLU A 183 -1.09 -22.59 4.35
CA GLU A 183 -2.55 -22.72 4.45
C GLU A 183 -3.19 -21.57 5.23
N ARG A 184 -2.40 -20.81 5.99
CA ARG A 184 -2.88 -19.68 6.80
C ARG A 184 -2.40 -18.33 6.30
N GLN A 185 -1.21 -18.29 5.72
CA GLN A 185 -0.59 -17.07 5.22
C GLN A 185 0.03 -17.30 3.85
N SER A 186 0.02 -16.31 2.99
CA SER A 186 0.59 -16.39 1.65
C SER A 186 1.70 -15.40 1.43
N LEU A 187 2.82 -15.87 0.89
CA LEU A 187 3.99 -15.06 0.54
C LEU A 187 3.83 -14.48 -0.86
N PHE A 188 3.93 -13.17 -1.02
CA PHE A 188 3.99 -12.48 -2.31
C PHE A 188 5.44 -12.13 -2.66
N GLY A 189 5.81 -12.32 -3.93
CA GLY A 189 7.10 -11.92 -4.48
C GLY A 189 7.12 -10.45 -4.87
N ILE A 190 8.31 -9.84 -4.89
CA ILE A 190 8.50 -8.44 -5.28
C ILE A 190 9.42 -8.35 -6.49
N MET A 191 8.90 -7.84 -7.60
CA MET A 191 9.67 -7.50 -8.78
C MET A 191 10.48 -6.23 -8.51
N GLN A 192 11.80 -6.31 -8.61
CA GLN A 192 12.73 -5.19 -8.57
C GLN A 192 13.35 -4.95 -9.96
N GLY A 193 14.29 -4.04 -10.10
CA GLY A 193 15.00 -3.77 -11.38
C GLY A 193 15.15 -2.28 -11.69
N GLY A 194 14.75 -1.39 -10.76
CA GLY A 194 14.85 0.06 -10.91
C GLY A 194 14.16 0.55 -12.18
N MET A 195 14.82 1.45 -12.92
CA MET A 195 14.32 2.02 -14.18
C MET A 195 14.87 1.30 -15.41
N TYR A 196 15.28 0.03 -15.28
CA TYR A 196 15.86 -0.75 -16.36
C TYR A 196 14.90 -1.88 -16.77
N LYS A 197 14.27 -1.75 -17.94
CA LYS A 197 13.22 -2.67 -18.43
C LYS A 197 13.71 -4.12 -18.55
N ASP A 198 14.95 -4.34 -19.01
CA ASP A 198 15.56 -5.66 -19.09
C ASP A 198 15.81 -6.29 -17.72
N LEU A 199 16.18 -5.50 -16.72
CA LEU A 199 16.32 -5.97 -15.34
C LEU A 199 14.96 -6.26 -14.70
N ARG A 200 13.91 -5.47 -15.00
CA ARG A 200 12.52 -5.76 -14.62
C ARG A 200 12.06 -7.09 -15.19
N LYS A 201 12.36 -7.34 -16.48
CA LYS A 201 12.04 -8.61 -17.13
C LYS A 201 12.77 -9.78 -16.46
N GLN A 202 14.06 -9.65 -16.21
CA GLN A 202 14.84 -10.66 -15.47
C GLN A 202 14.24 -10.95 -14.11
N SER A 203 13.94 -9.91 -13.32
CA SER A 203 13.32 -10.05 -12.00
C SER A 203 11.97 -10.75 -12.06
N ALA A 204 11.12 -10.36 -13.03
CA ALA A 204 9.82 -11.00 -13.22
C ALA A 204 9.94 -12.49 -13.53
N ASP A 205 10.79 -12.86 -14.49
CA ASP A 205 10.99 -14.26 -14.86
C ASP A 205 11.45 -15.09 -13.64
N GLU A 206 12.44 -14.59 -12.89
CA GLU A 206 12.97 -15.28 -11.72
C GLU A 206 11.97 -15.46 -10.58
N ILE A 207 11.09 -14.48 -10.34
CA ILE A 207 10.08 -14.60 -9.25
C ILE A 207 8.83 -15.37 -9.68
N VAL A 208 8.45 -15.29 -10.97
CA VAL A 208 7.29 -16.03 -11.49
C VAL A 208 7.57 -17.53 -11.53
N ASP A 209 8.80 -17.95 -11.82
CA ASP A 209 9.24 -19.35 -11.77
C ASP A 209 9.05 -19.98 -10.36
N LEU A 210 8.92 -19.17 -9.33
CA LEU A 210 8.63 -19.65 -7.97
C LEU A 210 7.15 -19.98 -7.72
N ASP A 211 6.25 -19.69 -8.64
CA ASP A 211 4.79 -19.91 -8.56
C ASP A 211 4.19 -19.49 -7.21
N LEU A 212 4.19 -18.17 -6.98
CA LEU A 212 3.65 -17.57 -5.76
C LEU A 212 2.17 -17.17 -5.93
N PRO A 213 1.41 -17.01 -4.84
CA PRO A 213 0.00 -16.60 -4.88
C PRO A 213 -0.26 -15.21 -5.45
N GLY A 214 0.75 -14.32 -5.41
CA GLY A 214 0.66 -12.97 -5.93
C GLY A 214 2.02 -12.31 -6.04
N TYR A 215 2.06 -11.18 -6.73
CA TYR A 215 3.30 -10.47 -7.04
C TYR A 215 3.13 -8.96 -6.87
N ALA A 216 4.17 -8.33 -6.35
CA ALA A 216 4.25 -6.88 -6.24
C ALA A 216 5.28 -6.30 -7.19
N ILE A 217 5.09 -5.04 -7.55
CA ILE A 217 6.05 -4.20 -8.27
C ILE A 217 6.60 -3.22 -7.25
N GLY A 218 7.86 -3.41 -6.86
CA GLY A 218 8.60 -2.55 -5.95
C GLY A 218 9.57 -1.63 -6.67
N GLY A 219 10.21 -0.70 -5.92
CA GLY A 219 11.23 0.21 -6.44
C GLY A 219 10.73 1.21 -7.47
N LEU A 220 9.46 1.56 -7.41
CA LEU A 220 8.83 2.69 -8.10
C LEU A 220 8.27 3.68 -7.07
N SER A 221 8.00 4.92 -7.48
CA SER A 221 7.62 6.03 -6.59
C SER A 221 8.68 6.33 -5.50
N VAL A 222 9.95 6.21 -5.89
CA VAL A 222 11.13 6.44 -5.02
C VAL A 222 11.88 7.72 -5.36
N GLY A 223 11.28 8.62 -6.17
CA GLY A 223 11.80 9.92 -6.55
C GLY A 223 12.00 10.14 -8.05
N GLU A 224 11.66 9.16 -8.88
CA GLU A 224 11.67 9.28 -10.33
C GLU A 224 10.52 10.17 -10.84
N PRO A 225 10.67 10.78 -12.03
CA PRO A 225 9.58 11.47 -12.73
C PRO A 225 8.40 10.52 -13.02
N LYS A 226 7.18 11.07 -13.00
CA LYS A 226 5.94 10.30 -13.24
C LYS A 226 5.97 9.56 -14.59
N GLU A 227 6.41 10.24 -15.63
CA GLU A 227 6.47 9.72 -16.99
C GLU A 227 7.38 8.49 -17.07
N LEU A 228 8.52 8.51 -16.36
CA LEU A 228 9.45 7.38 -16.31
C LEU A 228 8.84 6.19 -15.54
N MET A 229 8.17 6.45 -14.44
CA MET A 229 7.46 5.41 -13.70
C MET A 229 6.40 4.74 -14.58
N LEU A 230 5.61 5.52 -15.31
CA LEU A 230 4.55 5.00 -16.18
C LEU A 230 5.12 4.21 -17.36
N ASP A 231 6.21 4.68 -17.98
CA ASP A 231 6.93 3.95 -19.04
C ASP A 231 7.44 2.58 -18.58
N ILE A 232 7.92 2.48 -17.33
CA ILE A 232 8.30 1.21 -16.73
C ILE A 232 7.09 0.31 -16.47
N LEU A 233 5.97 0.87 -15.97
CA LEU A 233 4.76 0.11 -15.70
C LEU A 233 4.12 -0.45 -16.98
N ASP A 234 4.17 0.28 -18.09
CA ASP A 234 3.59 -0.15 -19.36
C ASP A 234 4.14 -1.50 -19.82
N ASP A 235 5.44 -1.77 -19.54
CA ASP A 235 6.08 -3.03 -19.89
C ASP A 235 5.97 -4.07 -18.75
N CYS A 236 6.31 -3.68 -17.52
CA CYS A 236 6.57 -4.66 -16.47
C CYS A 236 5.29 -5.32 -15.91
N VAL A 237 4.13 -4.70 -16.04
CA VAL A 237 2.86 -5.31 -15.59
C VAL A 237 2.54 -6.59 -16.39
N ASP A 238 2.87 -6.61 -17.68
CA ASP A 238 2.62 -7.76 -18.56
C ASP A 238 3.56 -8.94 -18.33
N TYR A 239 4.67 -8.72 -17.61
CA TYR A 239 5.55 -9.83 -17.21
C TYR A 239 4.96 -10.67 -16.06
N LEU A 240 3.96 -10.16 -15.36
CA LEU A 240 3.30 -10.86 -14.25
C LEU A 240 2.08 -11.67 -14.72
N PRO A 241 1.84 -12.85 -14.13
CA PRO A 241 0.71 -13.72 -14.50
C PRO A 241 -0.64 -12.99 -14.38
N GLN A 242 -1.57 -13.35 -15.26
CA GLN A 242 -2.91 -12.75 -15.29
C GLN A 242 -3.86 -13.32 -14.24
N ASP A 243 -3.62 -14.54 -13.80
CA ASP A 243 -4.37 -15.30 -12.79
C ASP A 243 -3.85 -15.07 -11.36
N LYS A 244 -2.98 -14.07 -11.17
CA LYS A 244 -2.43 -13.69 -9.87
C LYS A 244 -2.71 -12.22 -9.59
N ALA A 245 -2.84 -11.88 -8.30
CA ALA A 245 -2.97 -10.49 -7.87
C ALA A 245 -1.67 -9.71 -8.12
N ARG A 246 -1.79 -8.46 -8.56
CA ARG A 246 -0.69 -7.53 -8.88
C ARG A 246 -0.74 -6.32 -7.97
N TYR A 247 0.29 -6.11 -7.20
CA TYR A 247 0.36 -5.05 -6.20
C TYR A 247 1.44 -4.03 -6.56
N LEU A 248 1.07 -2.75 -6.70
CA LEU A 248 1.99 -1.62 -6.87
C LEU A 248 2.24 -0.97 -5.52
N MET A 249 3.46 -1.10 -5.00
CA MET A 249 3.81 -0.71 -3.64
C MET A 249 4.01 0.79 -3.48
N GLY A 250 3.47 1.36 -2.40
CA GLY A 250 3.72 2.73 -1.96
C GLY A 250 3.06 3.85 -2.78
N VAL A 251 2.10 3.52 -3.62
CA VAL A 251 1.42 4.44 -4.54
C VAL A 251 -0.02 4.69 -4.12
N GLY A 252 -0.44 5.97 -4.01
CA GLY A 252 -1.77 6.25 -3.47
C GLY A 252 -2.31 7.67 -3.66
N SER A 253 -1.77 8.48 -4.57
CA SER A 253 -2.47 9.68 -5.01
C SER A 253 -3.49 9.31 -6.10
N PRO A 254 -4.61 10.04 -6.22
CA PRO A 254 -5.69 9.70 -7.15
C PRO A 254 -5.23 9.47 -8.58
N ASP A 255 -4.36 10.33 -9.09
CA ASP A 255 -3.80 10.24 -10.44
C ASP A 255 -3.01 8.95 -10.67
N TYR A 256 -2.12 8.59 -9.74
CA TYR A 256 -1.35 7.35 -9.85
C TYR A 256 -2.21 6.10 -9.67
N LEU A 257 -3.30 6.18 -8.88
CA LEU A 257 -4.25 5.07 -8.76
C LEU A 257 -4.96 4.80 -10.09
N PHE A 258 -5.46 5.83 -10.78
CA PHE A 258 -6.04 5.67 -12.12
C PHE A 258 -5.03 5.11 -13.12
N GLU A 259 -3.80 5.66 -13.14
CA GLU A 259 -2.74 5.21 -14.05
C GLU A 259 -2.33 3.74 -13.80
N GLY A 260 -2.23 3.34 -12.54
CA GLY A 260 -1.92 1.95 -12.18
C GLY A 260 -3.05 0.98 -12.54
N VAL A 261 -4.30 1.35 -12.24
CA VAL A 261 -5.47 0.52 -12.59
C VAL A 261 -5.58 0.36 -14.11
N GLU A 262 -5.41 1.44 -14.88
CA GLU A 262 -5.45 1.40 -16.35
C GLU A 262 -4.47 0.38 -16.94
N ARG A 263 -3.32 0.18 -16.25
CA ARG A 263 -2.26 -0.77 -16.62
C ARG A 263 -2.45 -2.18 -16.06
N GLY A 264 -3.51 -2.43 -15.28
CA GLY A 264 -3.84 -3.76 -14.76
C GLY A 264 -3.29 -4.08 -13.38
N ILE A 265 -3.07 -3.07 -12.54
CA ILE A 265 -2.74 -3.23 -11.12
C ILE A 265 -4.02 -3.43 -10.30
N ASP A 266 -3.97 -4.33 -9.32
CA ASP A 266 -5.09 -4.70 -8.47
C ASP A 266 -5.03 -4.09 -7.08
N MET A 267 -3.84 -3.89 -6.52
CA MET A 267 -3.65 -3.52 -5.12
C MET A 267 -2.69 -2.35 -5.00
N PHE A 268 -3.00 -1.43 -4.08
CA PHE A 268 -2.22 -0.23 -3.81
C PHE A 268 -2.21 0.07 -2.32
N ASP A 269 -1.15 0.72 -1.84
CA ASP A 269 -1.06 1.28 -0.49
C ASP A 269 -0.36 2.62 -0.51
N CYS A 270 -0.69 3.49 0.42
CA CYS A 270 0.12 4.68 0.69
C CYS A 270 -0.26 5.31 2.03
N VAL A 271 0.72 5.86 2.72
CA VAL A 271 0.49 6.68 3.92
C VAL A 271 -0.06 8.08 3.62
N LEU A 272 -0.11 8.46 2.32
CA LEU A 272 -0.45 9.81 1.88
C LEU A 272 -1.75 10.34 2.48
N PRO A 273 -2.90 9.63 2.43
CA PRO A 273 -4.17 10.21 2.86
C PRO A 273 -4.16 10.66 4.33
N THR A 274 -3.63 9.83 5.23
CA THR A 274 -3.54 10.17 6.65
C THR A 274 -2.38 11.11 6.96
N ARG A 275 -1.28 11.06 6.17
CA ARG A 275 -0.14 11.96 6.32
C ARG A 275 -0.55 13.40 6.01
N ILE A 276 -1.15 13.65 4.84
CA ILE A 276 -1.57 15.00 4.43
C ILE A 276 -2.72 15.53 5.30
N ALA A 277 -3.64 14.67 5.74
CA ALA A 277 -4.71 15.03 6.69
C ALA A 277 -4.15 15.66 7.97
N ARG A 278 -3.14 15.04 8.57
CA ARG A 278 -2.46 15.57 9.77
C ARG A 278 -1.72 16.89 9.52
N HIS A 279 -1.51 17.25 8.27
CA HIS A 279 -0.96 18.53 7.84
C HIS A 279 -2.02 19.51 7.31
N GLY A 280 -3.30 19.20 7.50
CA GLY A 280 -4.41 20.08 7.15
C GLY A 280 -4.78 20.09 5.68
N LEU A 281 -4.44 19.02 4.92
CA LEU A 281 -4.78 18.90 3.51
C LEU A 281 -5.82 17.80 3.30
N ALA A 282 -6.91 18.13 2.63
CA ALA A 282 -7.96 17.21 2.20
C ALA A 282 -7.96 17.00 0.69
N MET A 283 -8.31 15.80 0.26
CA MET A 283 -8.62 15.45 -1.14
C MET A 283 -10.14 15.59 -1.33
N THR A 284 -10.59 16.34 -2.31
CA THR A 284 -12.03 16.49 -2.59
C THR A 284 -12.32 16.18 -4.06
N SER A 285 -13.58 16.04 -4.43
CA SER A 285 -13.99 15.85 -5.84
C SER A 285 -13.58 17.02 -6.74
N HIS A 286 -13.28 18.18 -6.17
CA HIS A 286 -12.84 19.40 -6.88
C HIS A 286 -11.38 19.78 -6.57
N GLY A 287 -10.51 18.78 -6.35
CA GLY A 287 -9.10 19.00 -6.07
C GLY A 287 -8.76 19.06 -4.58
N ARG A 288 -7.61 19.64 -4.25
CA ARG A 288 -7.09 19.68 -2.88
C ARG A 288 -7.54 20.89 -2.10
N VAL A 289 -7.98 20.70 -0.88
CA VAL A 289 -8.35 21.74 0.07
C VAL A 289 -7.31 21.81 1.18
N ASN A 290 -6.59 22.94 1.28
CA ASN A 290 -5.73 23.22 2.42
C ASN A 290 -6.51 24.03 3.47
N ILE A 291 -6.96 23.34 4.51
CA ILE A 291 -7.86 23.90 5.53
C ILE A 291 -7.22 25.06 6.33
N LYS A 292 -5.90 25.24 6.26
CA LYS A 292 -5.19 26.35 6.93
C LYS A 292 -5.52 27.71 6.35
N ASN A 293 -5.98 27.77 5.09
CA ASN A 293 -6.23 29.03 4.38
C ASN A 293 -7.28 29.88 5.09
N ALA A 294 -7.02 31.19 5.17
CA ALA A 294 -7.90 32.16 5.83
C ALA A 294 -9.31 32.21 5.20
N ARG A 295 -9.42 31.94 3.90
CA ARG A 295 -10.72 31.92 3.18
C ARG A 295 -11.76 30.99 3.82
N TYR A 296 -11.32 29.95 4.54
CA TYR A 296 -12.20 28.99 5.18
C TYR A 296 -12.65 29.39 6.59
N GLU A 297 -12.24 30.55 7.11
CA GLU A 297 -12.60 31.01 8.45
C GLU A 297 -14.09 31.20 8.65
N ARG A 298 -14.80 31.59 7.60
CA ARG A 298 -16.25 31.80 7.58
C ARG A 298 -16.93 30.94 6.52
N ASP A 299 -16.30 29.84 6.11
CA ASP A 299 -16.87 28.88 5.17
C ASP A 299 -17.57 27.76 5.96
N PHE A 300 -18.90 27.86 6.04
CA PHE A 300 -19.74 26.92 6.78
C PHE A 300 -20.18 25.70 5.96
N GLU A 301 -19.73 25.59 4.71
CA GLU A 301 -19.97 24.43 3.85
C GLU A 301 -19.07 23.25 4.25
N PRO A 302 -19.46 22.00 3.89
CA PRO A 302 -18.62 20.81 4.08
C PRO A 302 -17.32 20.89 3.29
N LEU A 303 -16.34 20.02 3.61
CA LEU A 303 -15.09 19.90 2.82
C LEU A 303 -15.37 19.66 1.35
N ASP A 304 -16.32 18.78 1.08
CA ASP A 304 -16.75 18.34 -0.23
C ASP A 304 -18.26 18.12 -0.20
N SER A 305 -18.99 18.86 -1.03
CA SER A 305 -20.45 18.79 -1.10
C SER A 305 -20.98 17.51 -1.77
N GLU A 306 -20.12 16.81 -2.53
CA GLU A 306 -20.43 15.52 -3.16
C GLU A 306 -20.04 14.32 -2.29
N CYS A 307 -19.45 14.55 -1.11
CA CYS A 307 -18.96 13.51 -0.22
C CYS A 307 -19.92 13.23 0.93
N ASP A 308 -20.26 11.98 1.13
CA ASP A 308 -21.16 11.52 2.19
C ASP A 308 -20.44 10.95 3.43
N CYS A 309 -19.12 11.18 3.57
CA CYS A 309 -18.36 10.71 4.73
C CYS A 309 -18.86 11.36 6.04
N TYR A 310 -18.50 10.75 7.16
CA TYR A 310 -18.85 11.27 8.49
C TYR A 310 -18.46 12.75 8.67
N THR A 311 -17.27 13.13 8.21
CA THR A 311 -16.77 14.50 8.33
C THR A 311 -17.62 15.50 7.54
N CYS A 312 -17.90 15.22 6.25
CA CYS A 312 -18.66 16.12 5.39
C CYS A 312 -20.13 16.27 5.81
N ARG A 313 -20.73 15.21 6.37
CA ARG A 313 -22.13 15.27 6.88
C ARG A 313 -22.29 16.08 8.16
N ASN A 314 -21.22 16.24 8.96
CA ASN A 314 -21.36 16.77 10.32
C ASN A 314 -20.56 18.06 10.57
N TYR A 315 -19.56 18.39 9.75
CA TYR A 315 -18.63 19.49 10.04
C TYR A 315 -18.37 20.37 8.84
N SER A 316 -18.28 21.69 9.11
CA SER A 316 -17.94 22.70 8.11
C SER A 316 -16.43 22.91 8.00
N LYS A 317 -15.97 23.49 6.88
CA LYS A 317 -14.58 23.94 6.68
C LYS A 317 -14.14 24.92 7.77
N ALA A 318 -15.03 25.83 8.20
CA ALA A 318 -14.74 26.77 9.29
C ALA A 318 -14.38 26.06 10.59
N TYR A 319 -15.16 25.04 10.97
CA TYR A 319 -14.89 24.25 12.17
C TYR A 319 -13.58 23.45 12.06
N LEU A 320 -13.38 22.76 10.94
CA LEU A 320 -12.15 22.00 10.70
C LEU A 320 -10.91 22.87 10.73
N ARG A 321 -10.98 24.08 10.13
CA ARG A 321 -9.91 25.07 10.22
C ARG A 321 -9.65 25.51 11.67
N HIS A 322 -10.69 25.78 12.44
CA HIS A 322 -10.58 26.14 13.84
C HIS A 322 -9.86 25.02 14.63
N MET A 323 -10.32 23.77 14.53
CA MET A 323 -9.69 22.61 15.18
C MET A 323 -8.23 22.46 14.80
N PHE A 324 -7.91 22.62 13.49
CA PHE A 324 -6.53 22.55 13.02
C PHE A 324 -5.66 23.67 13.60
N LYS A 325 -6.15 24.91 13.61
CA LYS A 325 -5.42 26.08 14.16
C LYS A 325 -5.24 26.00 15.66
N SER A 326 -6.17 25.41 16.37
CA SER A 326 -6.11 25.17 17.82
C SER A 326 -5.20 23.98 18.19
N GLY A 327 -4.69 23.22 17.20
CA GLY A 327 -3.84 22.04 17.46
C GLY A 327 -4.60 20.83 18.00
N GLU A 328 -5.94 20.82 17.86
CA GLU A 328 -6.77 19.73 18.35
C GLU A 328 -6.59 18.45 17.51
N MET A 329 -6.42 17.32 18.19
CA MET A 329 -6.28 15.99 17.53
C MET A 329 -7.50 15.66 16.68
N LEU A 330 -8.68 16.18 17.02
CA LEU A 330 -9.92 15.97 16.27
C LEU A 330 -9.80 16.42 14.81
N SER A 331 -9.02 17.46 14.51
CA SER A 331 -8.78 17.86 13.11
C SER A 331 -8.11 16.77 12.29
N ALA A 332 -7.09 16.13 12.87
CA ALA A 332 -6.39 15.03 12.21
C ALA A 332 -7.30 13.80 12.02
N MET A 333 -8.17 13.51 12.98
CA MET A 333 -9.15 12.43 12.90
C MET A 333 -10.17 12.68 11.79
N LEU A 334 -10.80 13.85 11.78
CA LEU A 334 -11.84 14.20 10.80
C LEU A 334 -11.28 14.28 9.37
N LEU A 335 -10.10 14.89 9.19
CA LEU A 335 -9.47 14.96 7.88
C LEU A 335 -8.96 13.59 7.39
N SER A 336 -8.48 12.71 8.30
CA SER A 336 -8.10 11.35 7.94
C SER A 336 -9.31 10.52 7.54
N ASN A 337 -10.43 10.65 8.28
CA ASN A 337 -11.70 10.04 7.94
C ASN A 337 -12.14 10.42 6.52
N HIS A 338 -12.14 11.71 6.21
CA HIS A 338 -12.52 12.19 4.90
C HIS A 338 -11.59 11.69 3.77
N ASN A 339 -10.28 11.80 3.94
CA ASN A 339 -9.32 11.41 2.90
C ASN A 339 -9.34 9.89 2.61
N LEU A 340 -9.48 9.07 3.64
CA LEU A 340 -9.60 7.62 3.45
C LEU A 340 -10.92 7.26 2.78
N HIS A 341 -12.04 7.83 3.24
CA HIS A 341 -13.33 7.62 2.59
C HIS A 341 -13.30 8.03 1.12
N PHE A 342 -12.69 9.17 0.80
CA PHE A 342 -12.54 9.65 -0.57
C PHE A 342 -11.82 8.63 -1.46
N LEU A 343 -10.68 8.08 -1.03
CA LEU A 343 -9.93 7.10 -1.82
C LEU A 343 -10.65 5.75 -1.91
N LEU A 344 -11.23 5.26 -0.82
CA LEU A 344 -11.98 4.00 -0.82
C LEU A 344 -13.22 4.07 -1.72
N ASN A 345 -13.96 5.17 -1.66
CA ASN A 345 -15.11 5.42 -2.54
C ASN A 345 -14.69 5.54 -4.01
N MET A 346 -13.59 6.27 -4.28
CA MET A 346 -13.02 6.37 -5.63
C MET A 346 -12.69 4.98 -6.18
N MET A 347 -12.05 4.10 -5.40
CA MET A 347 -11.75 2.73 -5.83
C MET A 347 -13.02 1.90 -6.04
N GLY A 348 -14.06 2.10 -5.25
CA GLY A 348 -15.39 1.51 -5.47
C GLY A 348 -15.99 1.91 -6.82
N ASN A 349 -15.94 3.19 -7.14
CA ASN A 349 -16.42 3.71 -8.42
C ASN A 349 -15.55 3.25 -9.61
N ILE A 350 -14.24 3.11 -9.43
CA ILE A 350 -13.34 2.50 -10.42
C ILE A 350 -13.78 1.07 -10.72
N ARG A 351 -13.99 0.22 -9.69
CA ARG A 351 -14.48 -1.15 -9.88
C ARG A 351 -15.78 -1.19 -10.68
N LYS A 352 -16.75 -0.38 -10.27
CA LYS A 352 -18.04 -0.28 -10.97
C LYS A 352 -17.86 0.15 -12.43
N SER A 353 -17.01 1.13 -12.70
CA SER A 353 -16.76 1.62 -14.06
C SER A 353 -16.11 0.55 -14.96
N ILE A 354 -15.26 -0.34 -14.40
CA ILE A 354 -14.70 -1.50 -15.12
C ILE A 354 -15.81 -2.50 -15.42
N GLU A 355 -16.69 -2.80 -14.45
CA GLU A 355 -17.83 -3.71 -14.63
C GLU A 355 -18.79 -3.23 -15.75
N GLU A 356 -18.94 -1.92 -15.91
CA GLU A 356 -19.79 -1.26 -16.89
C GLU A 356 -19.09 -0.92 -18.22
N ASP A 357 -17.83 -1.31 -18.43
CA ASP A 357 -16.98 -0.98 -19.61
C ASP A 357 -16.86 0.54 -19.88
N ARG A 358 -16.87 1.36 -18.84
CA ARG A 358 -16.78 2.81 -18.92
C ARG A 358 -15.61 3.42 -18.13
N PHE A 359 -14.59 2.62 -17.81
CA PHE A 359 -13.45 3.07 -17.01
C PHE A 359 -12.78 4.33 -17.57
N THR A 360 -12.49 4.37 -18.88
CA THR A 360 -11.88 5.54 -19.53
C THR A 360 -12.77 6.79 -19.41
N GLN A 361 -14.08 6.62 -19.51
CA GLN A 361 -15.04 7.72 -19.35
C GLN A 361 -15.03 8.22 -17.90
N TYR A 362 -15.08 7.34 -16.92
CA TYR A 362 -15.05 7.70 -15.50
C TYR A 362 -13.73 8.40 -15.13
N LYS A 363 -12.58 7.90 -15.63
CA LYS A 363 -11.28 8.56 -15.46
C LYS A 363 -11.33 10.00 -15.96
N LYS A 364 -11.87 10.23 -17.16
CA LYS A 364 -12.00 11.58 -17.74
C LYS A 364 -12.93 12.46 -16.89
N GLU A 365 -14.12 11.97 -16.51
CA GLU A 365 -15.07 12.70 -15.67
C GLU A 365 -14.44 13.10 -14.32
N PHE A 366 -13.62 12.24 -13.75
CA PHE A 366 -12.90 12.53 -12.53
C PHE A 366 -11.87 13.64 -12.72
N TYR A 367 -11.04 13.59 -13.77
CA TYR A 367 -10.04 14.62 -14.04
C TYR A 367 -10.67 15.97 -14.38
N ASP A 368 -11.76 15.98 -15.16
CA ASP A 368 -12.48 17.22 -15.51
C ASP A 368 -12.98 17.96 -14.25
N LYS A 369 -13.32 17.23 -13.18
CA LYS A 369 -13.74 17.81 -11.88
C LYS A 369 -12.58 18.12 -10.96
N TYR A 370 -11.64 17.18 -10.81
CA TYR A 370 -10.56 17.26 -9.84
C TYR A 370 -9.54 18.36 -10.20
N GLY A 371 -9.36 18.65 -11.48
CA GLY A 371 -8.38 19.60 -11.99
C GLY A 371 -6.99 18.98 -12.13
N GLU A 372 -5.96 19.85 -12.22
CA GLU A 372 -4.56 19.44 -12.31
C GLU A 372 -4.04 18.93 -10.97
N PHE A 373 -3.13 17.94 -11.01
CA PHE A 373 -2.53 17.28 -9.84
C PHE A 373 -1.25 17.95 -9.36
#